data_1a8d021f39356de44ea38c66169fecbe
#
_entry.id   1a8d021f39356de44ea38c66169fecbe
#
_cell.length_a   1.000
_cell.length_b   1.000
_cell.length_c   1.000
_cell.angle_alpha   90.00
_cell.angle_beta   90.00
_cell.angle_gamma   90.00
#
_symmetry.space_group_name_H-M   'P 1'
#
loop_
_entity.id
_entity.type
_entity.pdbx_description
1 polymer ?
#
loop_
_entity_poly.entity_id
_entity_poly.type
_entity_poly.pdbx_seq_one_letter_code
_entity_poly.pdbx_strand_id
1 'polypeptide(L)'
;MRVVKPKKFLGQHFLKDLKVAQDIADTVDACPNLPILEVGPGMGVLTQFLLPKERTVKVVEVDYESVAYLREAYPQLEDNIIEDDFLKMNLQRLFDGQPFVLTGNYPYNISSQIFFKMLDNKELIPCCTGMIQKEVAERIAAGPGSKTYGILSVLIQAWYRVEYLFTVSAVSYTHLRAHE
;
A
#
# COMPACT_ATOMS: atom_id res chain seq x y z
N MET A 1 -9.58 23.84 -3.06
CA MET A 1 -9.28 22.42 -3.31
C MET A 1 -10.38 21.54 -2.73
N ARG A 2 -10.97 20.65 -3.51
CA ARG A 2 -12.08 19.81 -3.07
C ARG A 2 -11.54 18.67 -2.19
N VAL A 3 -12.13 18.47 -1.00
CA VAL A 3 -11.74 17.37 -0.10
C VAL A 3 -12.37 16.08 -0.60
N VAL A 4 -11.56 15.06 -0.82
CA VAL A 4 -12.01 13.71 -1.18
C VAL A 4 -12.43 12.98 0.10
N LYS A 5 -13.59 12.30 0.05
CA LYS A 5 -14.08 11.49 1.18
C LYS A 5 -13.78 10.01 0.96
N PRO A 6 -13.45 9.25 2.03
CA PRO A 6 -13.28 7.80 1.91
C PRO A 6 -14.53 7.12 1.36
N LYS A 7 -14.32 6.18 0.44
CA LYS A 7 -15.41 5.40 -0.19
C LYS A 7 -15.40 3.98 0.34
N LYS A 8 -16.49 3.58 0.99
CA LYS A 8 -16.62 2.26 1.63
C LYS A 8 -16.42 1.11 0.64
N PHE A 9 -17.01 1.22 -0.56
CA PHE A 9 -16.90 0.17 -1.57
C PHE A 9 -15.48 -0.01 -2.13
N LEU A 10 -14.61 0.99 -1.97
CA LEU A 10 -13.19 0.92 -2.32
C LEU A 10 -12.30 0.52 -1.14
N GLY A 11 -12.88 0.31 0.06
CA GLY A 11 -12.13 -0.05 1.26
C GLY A 11 -11.15 1.03 1.72
N GLN A 12 -11.45 2.30 1.46
CA GLN A 12 -10.55 3.42 1.74
C GLN A 12 -10.53 3.76 3.23
N HIS A 13 -9.31 3.90 3.79
CA HIS A 13 -9.04 4.43 5.13
C HIS A 13 -8.03 5.56 4.98
N PHE A 14 -8.44 6.79 5.26
CA PHE A 14 -7.55 7.94 5.14
C PHE A 14 -6.85 8.21 6.46
N LEU A 15 -5.53 8.15 6.45
CA LEU A 15 -4.69 8.53 7.58
C LEU A 15 -4.83 10.04 7.86
N LYS A 16 -4.91 10.38 9.13
CA LYS A 16 -4.97 11.77 9.62
C LYS A 16 -3.69 12.18 10.33
N ASP A 17 -3.04 11.25 10.99
CA ASP A 17 -1.82 11.48 11.76
C ASP A 17 -0.61 11.44 10.83
N LEU A 18 -0.01 12.61 10.61
CA LEU A 18 1.13 12.74 9.71
C LEU A 18 2.38 12.04 10.22
N LYS A 19 2.56 11.94 11.53
CA LYS A 19 3.68 11.19 12.11
C LYS A 19 3.57 9.70 11.80
N VAL A 20 2.37 9.15 11.93
CA VAL A 20 2.08 7.75 11.57
C VAL A 20 2.28 7.54 10.06
N ALA A 21 1.80 8.47 9.24
CA ALA A 21 1.98 8.40 7.79
C ALA A 21 3.47 8.40 7.41
N GLN A 22 4.26 9.25 8.06
CA GLN A 22 5.72 9.27 7.86
C GLN A 22 6.37 7.98 8.30
N ASP A 23 6.01 7.45 9.45
CA ASP A 23 6.56 6.17 9.97
C ASP A 23 6.26 5.01 9.00
N ILE A 24 5.06 4.99 8.41
CA ILE A 24 4.71 3.99 7.39
C ILE A 24 5.53 4.20 6.12
N ALA A 25 5.61 5.43 5.62
CA ALA A 25 6.41 5.73 4.42
C ALA A 25 7.88 5.39 4.61
N ASP A 26 8.43 5.63 5.79
CA ASP A 26 9.84 5.38 6.12
C ASP A 26 10.17 3.87 6.20
N THR A 27 9.18 2.99 6.26
CA THR A 27 9.42 1.54 6.21
C THR A 27 10.12 1.10 4.94
N VAL A 28 9.98 1.84 3.84
CA VAL A 28 10.66 1.53 2.57
C VAL A 28 12.19 1.70 2.66
N ASP A 29 12.68 2.43 3.65
CA ASP A 29 14.12 2.65 3.83
C ASP A 29 14.85 1.35 4.23
N ALA A 30 14.13 0.36 4.79
CA ALA A 30 14.66 -0.98 5.06
C ALA A 30 14.68 -1.88 3.82
N CYS A 31 14.04 -1.48 2.73
CA CYS A 31 14.02 -2.19 1.46
C CYS A 31 15.20 -1.79 0.57
N PRO A 32 15.56 -2.61 -0.43
CA PRO A 32 16.56 -2.23 -1.43
C PRO A 32 16.25 -0.90 -2.10
N ASN A 33 17.29 -0.19 -2.54
CA ASN A 33 17.14 1.10 -3.24
C ASN A 33 16.62 0.90 -4.67
N LEU A 34 15.34 0.59 -4.77
CA LEU A 34 14.61 0.34 -6.01
C LEU A 34 13.50 1.40 -6.16
N PRO A 35 12.92 1.55 -7.36
CA PRO A 35 11.72 2.34 -7.54
C PRO A 35 10.60 1.89 -6.59
N ILE A 36 9.69 2.79 -6.28
CA ILE A 36 8.57 2.56 -5.35
C ILE A 36 7.26 2.63 -6.13
N LEU A 37 6.39 1.64 -5.94
CA LEU A 37 4.98 1.72 -6.31
C LEU A 37 4.12 1.84 -5.06
N GLU A 38 3.37 2.93 -4.94
CA GLU A 38 2.36 3.10 -3.90
C GLU A 38 0.99 2.70 -4.43
N VAL A 39 0.31 1.80 -3.72
CA VAL A 39 -1.06 1.37 -4.04
C VAL A 39 -2.06 2.16 -3.20
N GLY A 40 -3.02 2.79 -3.87
CA GLY A 40 -4.10 3.52 -3.22
C GLY A 40 -3.65 4.76 -2.46
N PRO A 41 -2.95 5.70 -3.11
CA PRO A 41 -2.42 6.88 -2.43
C PRO A 41 -3.50 7.81 -1.85
N GLY A 42 -4.74 7.71 -2.31
CA GLY A 42 -5.81 8.60 -1.89
C GLY A 42 -5.45 10.06 -2.11
N MET A 43 -5.43 10.86 -1.05
CA MET A 43 -5.01 12.27 -1.11
C MET A 43 -3.51 12.48 -0.95
N GLY A 44 -2.70 11.43 -1.06
CA GLY A 44 -1.24 11.55 -1.04
C GLY A 44 -0.62 11.67 0.34
N VAL A 45 -1.28 11.16 1.38
CA VAL A 45 -0.78 11.27 2.77
C VAL A 45 0.54 10.56 2.95
N LEU A 46 0.71 9.34 2.41
CA LEU A 46 1.99 8.65 2.37
C LEU A 46 2.90 9.23 1.28
N THR A 47 2.33 9.55 0.13
CA THR A 47 3.05 10.01 -1.06
C THR A 47 3.96 11.20 -0.75
N GLN A 48 3.49 12.17 0.03
CA GLN A 48 4.27 13.34 0.42
C GLN A 48 5.58 13.00 1.14
N PHE A 49 5.66 11.85 1.82
CA PHE A 49 6.85 11.39 2.51
C PHE A 49 7.70 10.41 1.68
N LEU A 50 7.15 9.89 0.58
CA LEU A 50 7.89 9.04 -0.36
C LEU A 50 8.66 9.88 -1.38
N LEU A 51 8.08 10.98 -1.84
CA LEU A 51 8.66 11.84 -2.89
C LEU A 51 10.07 12.38 -2.55
N PRO A 52 10.36 12.81 -1.29
CA PRO A 52 11.70 13.32 -0.95
C PRO A 52 12.81 12.28 -0.90
N LYS A 53 12.50 10.99 -1.03
CA LYS A 53 13.45 9.88 -0.84
C LYS A 53 14.43 9.65 -2.01
N GLU A 54 14.43 10.52 -3.00
CA GLU A 54 15.34 10.43 -4.16
C GLU A 54 15.24 9.09 -4.90
N ARG A 55 14.03 8.53 -4.95
CA ARG A 55 13.70 7.28 -5.66
C ARG A 55 12.56 7.59 -6.63
N THR A 56 12.51 6.87 -7.74
CA THR A 56 11.35 6.96 -8.65
C THR A 56 10.12 6.45 -7.90
N VAL A 57 9.09 7.28 -7.80
CA VAL A 57 7.82 6.94 -7.16
C VAL A 57 6.72 6.99 -8.20
N LYS A 58 6.01 5.88 -8.37
CA LYS A 58 4.75 5.81 -9.11
C LYS A 58 3.63 5.46 -8.15
N VAL A 59 2.43 5.93 -8.44
CA VAL A 59 1.23 5.65 -7.66
C VAL A 59 0.15 5.07 -8.56
N VAL A 60 -0.61 4.10 -8.06
CA VAL A 60 -1.76 3.53 -8.75
C VAL A 60 -3.01 3.75 -7.91
N GLU A 61 -4.02 4.37 -8.53
CA GLU A 61 -5.26 4.74 -7.86
C GLU A 61 -6.46 4.46 -8.80
N VAL A 62 -7.47 3.80 -8.27
CA VAL A 62 -8.68 3.47 -9.02
C VAL A 62 -9.75 4.56 -8.89
N ASP A 63 -9.66 5.39 -7.84
CA ASP A 63 -10.63 6.45 -7.57
C ASP A 63 -10.30 7.72 -8.35
N TYR A 64 -11.12 8.06 -9.35
CA TYR A 64 -10.91 9.22 -10.21
C TYR A 64 -10.87 10.55 -9.45
N GLU A 65 -11.60 10.68 -8.33
CA GLU A 65 -11.57 11.92 -7.52
C GLU A 65 -10.22 12.08 -6.82
N SER A 66 -9.66 10.97 -6.31
CA SER A 66 -8.32 10.95 -5.73
C SER A 66 -7.25 11.23 -6.78
N VAL A 67 -7.37 10.67 -7.98
CA VAL A 67 -6.46 10.95 -9.10
C VAL A 67 -6.47 12.43 -9.46
N ALA A 68 -7.65 13.04 -9.59
CA ALA A 68 -7.78 14.47 -9.88
C ALA A 68 -7.13 15.33 -8.77
N TYR A 69 -7.36 14.97 -7.52
CA TYR A 69 -6.73 15.64 -6.39
C TYR A 69 -5.19 15.53 -6.43
N LEU A 70 -4.65 14.34 -6.70
CA LEU A 70 -3.20 14.11 -6.76
C LEU A 70 -2.54 14.93 -7.87
N ARG A 71 -3.16 15.02 -9.03
CA ARG A 71 -2.64 15.82 -10.15
C ARG A 71 -2.52 17.30 -9.80
N GLU A 72 -3.49 17.81 -9.04
CA GLU A 72 -3.49 19.20 -8.58
C GLU A 72 -2.49 19.42 -7.44
N ALA A 73 -2.49 18.54 -6.45
CA ALA A 73 -1.69 18.70 -5.22
C ALA A 73 -0.20 18.37 -5.42
N TYR A 74 0.11 17.44 -6.33
CA TYR A 74 1.45 16.92 -6.59
C TYR A 74 1.78 16.96 -8.09
N PRO A 75 1.99 18.16 -8.68
CA PRO A 75 2.29 18.27 -10.12
C PRO A 75 3.51 17.45 -10.56
N GLN A 76 4.46 17.25 -9.67
CA GLN A 76 5.67 16.45 -9.95
C GLN A 76 5.37 14.96 -10.17
N LEU A 77 4.17 14.49 -9.82
CA LEU A 77 3.73 13.10 -10.04
C LEU A 77 2.98 12.90 -11.36
N GLU A 78 2.71 13.93 -12.15
CA GLU A 78 1.75 13.86 -13.26
C GLU A 78 1.96 12.65 -14.19
N ASP A 79 3.21 12.41 -14.58
CA ASP A 79 3.57 11.28 -15.45
C ASP A 79 3.63 9.93 -14.70
N ASN A 80 3.55 9.96 -13.38
CA ASN A 80 3.69 8.79 -12.50
C ASN A 80 2.40 8.42 -11.76
N ILE A 81 1.29 9.07 -12.08
CA ILE A 81 -0.05 8.72 -11.58
C ILE A 81 -0.69 7.76 -12.57
N ILE A 82 -0.97 6.55 -12.13
CA ILE A 82 -1.60 5.51 -12.93
C ILE A 82 -3.03 5.34 -12.43
N GLU A 83 -4.00 5.75 -13.26
CA GLU A 83 -5.42 5.56 -12.99
C GLU A 83 -5.83 4.17 -13.48
N ASP A 84 -5.69 3.17 -12.62
CA ASP A 84 -5.96 1.77 -12.96
C ASP A 84 -6.24 0.95 -11.70
N ASP A 85 -6.68 -0.28 -11.91
CA ASP A 85 -6.85 -1.28 -10.87
C ASP A 85 -5.57 -2.11 -10.74
N PHE A 86 -4.89 -1.99 -9.60
CA PHE A 86 -3.66 -2.74 -9.33
C PHE A 86 -3.83 -4.25 -9.56
N LEU A 87 -4.97 -4.81 -9.21
CA LEU A 87 -5.23 -6.25 -9.35
C LEU A 87 -5.31 -6.71 -10.81
N LYS A 88 -5.58 -5.81 -11.74
CA LYS A 88 -5.72 -6.11 -13.18
C LYS A 88 -4.51 -5.69 -14.02
N MET A 89 -3.60 -4.91 -13.45
CA MET A 89 -2.44 -4.37 -14.17
C MET A 89 -1.42 -5.44 -14.54
N ASN A 90 -0.73 -5.20 -15.66
CA ASN A 90 0.51 -5.90 -15.97
C ASN A 90 1.69 -5.18 -15.30
N LEU A 91 2.22 -5.74 -14.23
CA LEU A 91 3.28 -5.13 -13.42
C LEU A 91 4.64 -5.04 -14.13
N GLN A 92 4.88 -5.87 -15.16
CA GLN A 92 6.12 -5.83 -15.94
C GLN A 92 6.34 -4.50 -16.65
N ARG A 93 5.26 -3.77 -16.94
CA ARG A 93 5.33 -2.51 -17.69
C ARG A 93 5.60 -1.29 -16.82
N LEU A 94 5.45 -1.41 -15.50
CA LEU A 94 5.53 -0.26 -14.60
C LEU A 94 6.90 0.42 -14.61
N PHE A 95 7.96 -0.37 -14.53
CA PHE A 95 9.35 0.10 -14.48
C PHE A 95 10.21 -0.65 -15.51
N ASP A 96 9.66 -0.91 -16.68
CA ASP A 96 10.35 -1.58 -17.80
C ASP A 96 10.98 -2.93 -17.42
N GLY A 97 10.25 -3.72 -16.61
CA GLY A 97 10.70 -5.02 -16.10
C GLY A 97 11.65 -4.95 -14.91
N GLN A 98 11.99 -3.75 -14.44
CA GLN A 98 12.82 -3.57 -13.25
C GLN A 98 12.05 -3.94 -11.98
N PRO A 99 12.69 -4.61 -11.01
CA PRO A 99 12.10 -4.81 -9.68
C PRO A 99 11.80 -3.49 -8.97
N PHE A 100 10.81 -3.51 -8.11
CA PHE A 100 10.36 -2.34 -7.36
C PHE A 100 9.88 -2.72 -5.96
N VAL A 101 9.81 -1.74 -5.08
CA VAL A 101 9.24 -1.86 -3.74
C VAL A 101 7.75 -1.52 -3.80
N LEU A 102 6.92 -2.40 -3.24
CA LEU A 102 5.49 -2.17 -3.09
C LEU A 102 5.21 -1.57 -1.72
N THR A 103 4.44 -0.50 -1.66
CA THR A 103 4.01 0.10 -0.39
C THR A 103 2.61 0.70 -0.51
N GLY A 104 2.01 1.03 0.62
CA GLY A 104 0.72 1.70 0.66
C GLY A 104 0.01 1.60 2.00
N ASN A 105 -1.03 2.40 2.14
CA ASN A 105 -2.11 2.17 3.07
C ASN A 105 -3.17 1.35 2.31
N TYR A 106 -3.04 0.03 2.35
CA TYR A 106 -3.79 -0.86 1.45
C TYR A 106 -5.29 -0.82 1.73
N PRO A 107 -6.13 -0.76 0.66
CA PRO A 107 -7.57 -0.91 0.82
C PRO A 107 -7.91 -2.22 1.54
N TYR A 108 -8.72 -2.14 2.61
CA TYR A 108 -8.95 -3.29 3.49
C TYR A 108 -9.67 -4.46 2.79
N ASN A 109 -10.54 -4.16 1.82
CA ASN A 109 -11.35 -5.18 1.13
C ASN A 109 -10.59 -5.99 0.08
N ILE A 110 -9.39 -5.57 -0.31
CA ILE A 110 -8.56 -6.23 -1.33
C ILE A 110 -7.13 -6.55 -0.87
N SER A 111 -6.79 -6.34 0.38
CA SER A 111 -5.41 -6.52 0.85
C SER A 111 -4.89 -7.93 0.61
N SER A 112 -5.67 -8.97 0.88
CA SER A 112 -5.28 -10.36 0.60
C SER A 112 -5.04 -10.61 -0.89
N GLN A 113 -5.87 -10.05 -1.76
CA GLN A 113 -5.71 -10.14 -3.22
C GLN A 113 -4.45 -9.43 -3.71
N ILE A 114 -4.10 -8.30 -3.09
CA ILE A 114 -2.85 -7.59 -3.36
C ILE A 114 -1.65 -8.49 -3.05
N PHE A 115 -1.67 -9.19 -1.92
CA PHE A 115 -0.59 -10.12 -1.56
C PHE A 115 -0.52 -11.34 -2.47
N PHE A 116 -1.64 -11.87 -2.93
CA PHE A 116 -1.63 -12.94 -3.95
C PHE A 116 -1.03 -12.45 -5.26
N LYS A 117 -1.36 -11.25 -5.70
CA LYS A 117 -0.73 -10.66 -6.88
C LYS A 117 0.77 -10.41 -6.69
N MET A 118 1.18 -10.00 -5.50
CA MET A 118 2.60 -9.89 -5.13
C MET A 118 3.31 -11.24 -5.28
N LEU A 119 2.71 -12.32 -4.78
CA LEU A 119 3.27 -13.67 -4.89
C LEU A 119 3.41 -14.11 -6.35
N ASP A 120 2.43 -13.79 -7.20
CA ASP A 120 2.48 -14.10 -8.64
C ASP A 120 3.57 -13.30 -9.37
N ASN A 121 4.05 -12.21 -8.78
CA ASN A 121 5.06 -11.31 -9.34
C ASN A 121 6.27 -11.13 -8.39
N LYS A 122 6.63 -12.17 -7.64
CA LYS A 122 7.67 -12.09 -6.60
C LYS A 122 9.05 -11.68 -7.11
N GLU A 123 9.38 -11.99 -8.37
CA GLU A 123 10.63 -11.54 -8.99
C GLU A 123 10.68 -10.02 -9.20
N LEU A 124 9.51 -9.40 -9.41
CA LEU A 124 9.38 -7.94 -9.55
C LEU A 124 9.26 -7.22 -8.22
N ILE A 125 8.76 -7.90 -7.18
CA ILE A 125 8.46 -7.28 -5.89
C ILE A 125 9.29 -7.97 -4.78
N PRO A 126 10.58 -7.64 -4.68
CA PRO A 126 11.46 -8.26 -3.67
C PRO A 126 11.18 -7.77 -2.25
N CYS A 127 10.51 -6.63 -2.09
CA CYS A 127 10.19 -6.05 -0.80
C CYS A 127 8.83 -5.35 -0.85
N CYS A 128 8.03 -5.56 0.19
CA CYS A 128 6.71 -4.96 0.34
C CYS A 128 6.55 -4.44 1.77
N THR A 129 6.05 -3.24 1.90
CA THR A 129 5.73 -2.62 3.19
C THR A 129 4.33 -1.99 3.14
N GLY A 130 3.83 -1.51 4.26
CA GLY A 130 2.58 -0.77 4.30
C GLY A 130 1.68 -1.12 5.47
N MET A 131 0.53 -0.47 5.50
CA MET A 131 -0.47 -0.66 6.54
C MET A 131 -1.62 -1.55 6.02
N ILE A 132 -1.99 -2.53 6.83
CA ILE A 132 -3.14 -3.41 6.60
C ILE A 132 -3.95 -3.55 7.88
N GLN A 133 -5.13 -4.17 7.80
CA GLN A 133 -5.90 -4.50 9.00
C GLN A 133 -5.08 -5.41 9.93
N LYS A 134 -5.22 -5.16 11.23
CA LYS A 134 -4.48 -5.88 12.28
C LYS A 134 -4.63 -7.39 12.18
N GLU A 135 -5.86 -7.88 11.96
CA GLU A 135 -6.15 -9.30 11.83
C GLU A 135 -5.45 -9.94 10.64
N VAL A 136 -5.33 -9.21 9.53
CA VAL A 136 -4.60 -9.67 8.34
C VAL A 136 -3.11 -9.70 8.61
N ALA A 137 -2.57 -8.68 9.26
CA ALA A 137 -1.15 -8.61 9.64
C ALA A 137 -0.76 -9.74 10.59
N GLU A 138 -1.57 -10.00 11.61
CA GLU A 138 -1.35 -11.09 12.56
C GLU A 138 -1.37 -12.46 11.87
N ARG A 139 -2.28 -12.65 10.90
CA ARG A 139 -2.37 -13.88 10.12
C ARG A 139 -1.13 -14.08 9.23
N ILE A 140 -0.69 -13.03 8.54
CA ILE A 140 0.50 -13.09 7.68
C ILE A 140 1.76 -13.38 8.48
N ALA A 141 1.90 -12.80 9.66
CA ALA A 141 3.06 -12.94 10.54
C ALA A 141 2.99 -14.16 11.46
N ALA A 142 1.87 -14.88 11.48
CA ALA A 142 1.67 -16.02 12.39
C ALA A 142 2.65 -17.16 12.14
N GLY A 143 3.15 -17.75 13.22
CA GLY A 143 3.99 -18.95 13.18
C GLY A 143 3.18 -20.25 13.20
N PRO A 144 3.80 -21.39 12.81
CA PRO A 144 3.18 -22.71 12.88
C PRO A 144 2.66 -23.00 14.30
N GLY A 145 1.46 -23.59 14.39
CA GLY A 145 0.84 -23.95 15.67
C GLY A 145 -0.01 -22.85 16.30
N SER A 146 0.03 -21.61 15.81
CA SER A 146 -0.89 -20.56 16.28
C SER A 146 -2.26 -20.69 15.62
N LYS A 147 -3.29 -20.15 16.29
CA LYS A 147 -4.68 -20.18 15.77
C LYS A 147 -4.85 -19.39 14.47
N THR A 148 -4.01 -18.41 14.23
CA THR A 148 -4.07 -17.51 13.07
C THR A 148 -3.22 -17.97 11.91
N TYR A 149 -2.39 -19.01 12.11
CA TYR A 149 -1.59 -19.62 11.05
C TYR A 149 -2.47 -20.33 10.03
N GLY A 150 -2.36 -19.96 8.78
CA GLY A 150 -3.18 -20.50 7.70
C GLY A 150 -2.54 -20.37 6.34
N ILE A 151 -3.33 -20.55 5.28
CA ILE A 151 -2.85 -20.53 3.89
C ILE A 151 -2.06 -19.25 3.56
N LEU A 152 -2.57 -18.09 3.97
CA LEU A 152 -1.91 -16.80 3.70
C LEU A 152 -0.53 -16.71 4.39
N SER A 153 -0.44 -17.19 5.63
CA SER A 153 0.83 -17.30 6.36
C SER A 153 1.84 -18.16 5.60
N VAL A 154 1.41 -19.37 5.22
CA VAL A 154 2.26 -20.36 4.53
C VAL A 154 2.76 -19.80 3.20
N LEU A 155 1.88 -19.28 2.37
CA LEU A 155 2.22 -18.82 1.03
C LEU A 155 3.16 -17.61 1.04
N ILE A 156 2.90 -16.63 1.91
CA ILE A 156 3.75 -15.45 1.99
C ILE A 156 5.10 -15.80 2.60
N GLN A 157 5.14 -16.53 3.71
CA GLN A 157 6.37 -16.88 4.41
C GLN A 157 7.25 -17.87 3.63
N ALA A 158 6.71 -18.58 2.63
CA ALA A 158 7.51 -19.40 1.74
C ALA A 158 8.49 -18.58 0.88
N TRP A 159 8.18 -17.32 0.62
CA TRP A 159 8.95 -16.44 -0.27
C TRP A 159 9.45 -15.16 0.38
N TYR A 160 8.82 -14.72 1.49
CA TYR A 160 9.14 -13.46 2.16
C TYR A 160 9.35 -13.70 3.65
N ARG A 161 10.34 -13.01 4.21
CA ARG A 161 10.45 -12.84 5.64
C ARG A 161 9.46 -11.77 6.08
N VAL A 162 8.55 -12.10 6.99
CA VAL A 162 7.49 -11.21 7.46
C VAL A 162 7.88 -10.60 8.80
N GLU A 163 7.75 -9.28 8.90
CA GLU A 163 7.95 -8.54 10.15
C GLU A 163 6.72 -7.69 10.45
N TYR A 164 6.16 -7.88 11.64
CA TYR A 164 5.10 -7.02 12.19
C TYR A 164 5.78 -5.85 12.90
N LEU A 165 5.74 -4.65 12.31
CA LEU A 165 6.55 -3.52 12.78
C LEU A 165 5.88 -2.77 13.93
N PHE A 166 4.63 -2.34 13.76
CA PHE A 166 3.88 -1.60 14.78
C PHE A 166 2.38 -1.60 14.49
N THR A 167 1.59 -1.21 15.50
CA THR A 167 0.14 -1.08 15.38
C THR A 167 -0.27 0.39 15.35
N VAL A 168 -1.16 0.74 14.41
CA VAL A 168 -1.70 2.08 14.27
C VAL A 168 -3.01 2.19 15.05
N SER A 169 -3.13 3.22 15.89
CA SER A 169 -4.35 3.48 16.66
C SER A 169 -5.50 3.87 15.74
N ALA A 170 -6.73 3.45 16.10
CA ALA A 170 -7.95 3.80 15.36
C ALA A 170 -8.22 5.32 15.26
N VAL A 171 -7.69 6.12 16.19
CA VAL A 171 -7.81 7.58 16.15
C VAL A 171 -6.91 8.26 15.12
N SER A 172 -5.91 7.53 14.60
CA SER A 172 -4.95 8.04 13.61
C SER A 172 -5.46 8.02 12.18
N TYR A 173 -6.60 7.40 11.92
CA TYR A 173 -7.18 7.30 10.57
C TYR A 173 -8.71 7.40 10.60
N THR A 174 -9.29 7.74 9.44
CA THR A 174 -10.72 7.69 9.21
C THR A 174 -11.10 6.28 8.79
N HIS A 175 -12.08 5.66 9.47
CA HIS A 175 -12.64 4.38 9.07
C HIS A 175 -14.15 4.45 8.95
N LEU A 176 -14.71 3.57 8.15
CA LEU A 176 -16.15 3.42 7.99
C LEU A 176 -16.61 2.27 8.86
N ARG A 177 -17.59 2.55 9.73
CA ARG A 177 -18.20 1.51 10.57
C ARG A 177 -19.08 0.58 9.75
N ALA A 178 -19.22 -0.66 10.20
CA ALA A 178 -19.96 -1.69 9.47
C ALA A 178 -21.45 -1.34 9.22
N HIS A 179 -22.02 -0.42 10.00
CA HIS A 179 -23.43 -0.05 9.96
C HIS A 179 -23.70 1.36 9.40
N GLU A 180 -22.72 2.00 8.80
CA GLU A 180 -22.85 3.33 8.18
C GLU A 180 -22.90 3.24 6.66
#